data_ba771f3d2d7e751f56b6fca2dc415f12
#
_entry.id   ba771f3d2d7e751f56b6fca2dc415f12
#
_cell.length_a   1.000
_cell.length_b   1.000
_cell.length_c   1.000
_cell.angle_alpha   90.00
_cell.angle_beta   90.00
_cell.angle_gamma   90.00
#
_symmetry.space_group_name_H-M   'P 1'
#
loop_
_entity.id
_entity.type
_entity.pdbx_description
1 polymer ?
#
loop_
_entity_poly.entity_id
_entity_poly.type
_entity_poly.pdbx_seq_one_letter_code
_entity_poly.pdbx_strand_id
1 'polypeptide(L)'
;KDKIESIREKNELIILEELDIHLRYERYWWLSILLLPVVMFLASFQIISITEGAILAAILLLVLKSISMTDVYEAINWPVIFLIALLIPIGTAMENTGAANYLSDFILNYVNSMNLGPILKIKYVISILYFITFITSAFISNAAVAIILSPLAILLSNHFQILNPELLIDPTRAFLMAICFGASASFMTPIGYQTNLMVFGPGQYKFKDFLVVGLPLTIIFWLIASYY
;
A
#
# COMPACT_ATOMS: atom_id res chain seq x y z
N LYS A 1 -20.61 -31.47 -2.11
CA LYS A 1 -21.08 -30.99 -3.42
C LYS A 1 -22.60 -30.73 -3.39
N ASP A 2 -23.41 -31.68 -2.93
CA ASP A 2 -24.89 -31.56 -2.94
C ASP A 2 -25.43 -30.38 -2.10
N LYS A 3 -24.76 -29.99 -1.00
CA LYS A 3 -25.14 -28.84 -0.20
C LYS A 3 -24.85 -27.49 -0.89
N ILE A 4 -23.80 -27.42 -1.68
CA ILE A 4 -23.41 -26.21 -2.42
C ILE A 4 -24.39 -25.98 -3.57
N GLU A 5 -24.79 -27.03 -4.28
CA GLU A 5 -25.80 -26.96 -5.34
C GLU A 5 -27.16 -26.50 -4.80
N SER A 6 -27.59 -27.01 -3.63
CA SER A 6 -28.84 -26.59 -3.00
C SER A 6 -28.88 -25.13 -2.54
N ILE A 7 -27.72 -24.54 -2.21
CA ILE A 7 -27.59 -23.13 -1.84
C ILE A 7 -27.59 -22.27 -3.11
N ARG A 8 -26.97 -22.76 -4.18
CA ARG A 8 -26.94 -22.08 -5.49
C ARG A 8 -28.34 -21.98 -6.13
N GLU A 9 -29.16 -23.02 -5.98
CA GLU A 9 -30.55 -23.01 -6.48
C GLU A 9 -31.45 -22.01 -5.74
N LYS A 10 -31.15 -21.70 -4.47
CA LYS A 10 -31.94 -20.73 -3.68
C LYS A 10 -31.62 -19.26 -3.94
N ASN A 11 -30.62 -18.93 -4.78
CA ASN A 11 -30.16 -17.56 -5.06
C ASN A 11 -29.86 -16.70 -3.81
N GLU A 12 -29.62 -17.35 -2.65
CA GLU A 12 -29.37 -16.65 -1.39
C GLU A 12 -27.90 -16.26 -1.19
N LEU A 13 -26.98 -16.93 -1.91
CA LEU A 13 -25.53 -16.69 -1.80
C LEU A 13 -24.85 -16.78 -3.17
N ILE A 14 -23.96 -15.85 -3.45
CA ILE A 14 -23.10 -15.88 -4.62
C ILE A 14 -21.79 -16.56 -4.20
N ILE A 15 -21.52 -17.73 -4.78
CA ILE A 15 -20.25 -18.44 -4.58
C ILE A 15 -19.22 -17.76 -5.50
N LEU A 16 -18.28 -17.03 -4.92
CA LEU A 16 -17.22 -16.32 -5.67
C LEU A 16 -16.08 -17.27 -6.04
N GLU A 17 -15.76 -18.23 -5.16
CA GLU A 17 -14.65 -19.16 -5.35
C GLU A 17 -14.86 -20.41 -4.48
N GLU A 18 -14.62 -21.59 -5.03
CA GLU A 18 -14.50 -22.82 -4.25
C GLU A 18 -13.04 -22.97 -3.79
N LEU A 19 -12.78 -22.64 -2.55
CA LEU A 19 -11.48 -22.90 -1.93
C LEU A 19 -11.44 -24.34 -1.41
N ASP A 20 -10.66 -25.20 -2.05
CA ASP A 20 -10.35 -26.53 -1.55
C ASP A 20 -9.37 -26.42 -0.38
N ILE A 21 -9.87 -25.95 0.76
CA ILE A 21 -9.05 -25.83 1.98
C ILE A 21 -8.93 -27.23 2.58
N HIS A 22 -7.85 -27.91 2.28
CA HIS A 22 -7.44 -29.07 3.04
C HIS A 22 -6.92 -28.60 4.40
N LEU A 23 -7.82 -28.57 5.40
CA LEU A 23 -7.43 -28.32 6.79
C LEU A 23 -6.56 -29.51 7.27
N ARG A 24 -5.25 -29.39 7.04
CA ARG A 24 -4.28 -30.31 7.60
C ARG A 24 -4.10 -29.96 9.05
N TYR A 25 -4.69 -30.76 9.95
CA TYR A 25 -4.48 -30.65 11.40
C TYR A 25 -3.04 -31.02 11.71
N GLU A 26 -2.15 -30.02 11.76
CA GLU A 26 -0.78 -30.22 12.22
C GLU A 26 -0.69 -30.07 13.74
N ARG A 27 0.17 -30.88 14.38
CA ARG A 27 0.27 -31.02 15.85
C ARG A 27 0.52 -29.69 16.58
N TYR A 28 1.08 -28.67 15.90
CA TYR A 28 1.50 -27.40 16.49
C TYR A 28 0.83 -26.15 15.83
N TRP A 29 -0.35 -26.29 15.23
CA TRP A 29 -1.06 -25.19 14.56
C TRP A 29 -1.26 -23.96 15.46
N TRP A 30 -1.49 -24.16 16.76
CA TRP A 30 -1.64 -23.09 17.75
C TRP A 30 -0.39 -22.21 17.89
N LEU A 31 0.79 -22.76 17.58
CA LEU A 31 2.07 -22.07 17.65
C LEU A 31 2.16 -20.96 16.62
N SER A 32 1.56 -21.14 15.44
CA SER A 32 1.46 -20.12 14.38
C SER A 32 0.64 -18.92 14.84
N ILE A 33 -0.46 -19.18 15.58
CA ILE A 33 -1.31 -18.12 16.12
C ILE A 33 -0.60 -17.37 17.26
N LEU A 34 0.18 -18.07 18.07
CA LEU A 34 0.88 -17.48 19.22
C LEU A 34 2.14 -16.69 18.79
N LEU A 35 2.86 -17.14 17.79
CA LEU A 35 4.08 -16.49 17.32
C LEU A 35 3.82 -15.08 16.76
N LEU A 36 2.69 -14.86 16.10
CA LEU A 36 2.37 -13.57 15.51
C LEU A 36 2.29 -12.45 16.57
N PRO A 37 1.47 -12.56 17.64
CA PRO A 37 1.47 -11.54 18.70
C PRO A 37 2.79 -11.45 19.45
N VAL A 38 3.55 -12.55 19.61
CA VAL A 38 4.87 -12.51 20.23
C VAL A 38 5.86 -11.69 19.42
N VAL A 39 5.91 -11.87 18.11
CA VAL A 39 6.76 -11.06 17.21
C VAL A 39 6.34 -9.59 17.26
N MET A 40 5.05 -9.29 17.22
CA MET A 40 4.56 -7.92 17.33
C MET A 40 4.93 -7.28 18.66
N PHE A 41 4.82 -8.03 19.76
CA PHE A 41 5.20 -7.56 21.08
C PHE A 41 6.70 -7.24 21.17
N LEU A 42 7.57 -8.17 20.73
CA LEU A 42 9.03 -7.97 20.73
C LEU A 42 9.44 -6.78 19.83
N ALA A 43 8.78 -6.63 18.69
CA ALA A 43 9.02 -5.50 17.78
C ALA A 43 8.54 -4.16 18.38
N SER A 44 7.44 -4.15 19.12
CA SER A 44 6.94 -2.95 19.81
C SER A 44 7.93 -2.42 20.87
N PHE A 45 8.65 -3.33 21.54
CA PHE A 45 9.71 -2.95 22.49
C PHE A 45 11.07 -2.68 21.80
N GLN A 46 11.12 -2.69 20.46
CA GLN A 46 12.34 -2.48 19.66
C GLN A 46 13.47 -3.47 19.99
N ILE A 47 13.15 -4.67 20.53
CA ILE A 47 14.12 -5.74 20.82
C ILE A 47 14.60 -6.38 19.52
N ILE A 48 13.69 -6.58 18.58
CA ILE A 48 13.95 -7.10 17.22
C ILE A 48 13.13 -6.31 16.20
N SER A 49 13.60 -6.25 14.96
CA SER A 49 12.77 -5.70 13.88
C SER A 49 11.63 -6.66 13.52
N ILE A 50 10.52 -6.13 13.02
CA ILE A 50 9.37 -6.96 12.59
C ILE A 50 9.82 -7.99 11.55
N THR A 51 10.69 -7.61 10.64
CA THR A 51 11.21 -8.48 9.58
C THR A 51 12.03 -9.63 10.14
N GLU A 52 12.97 -9.35 11.07
CA GLU A 52 13.77 -10.38 11.73
C GLU A 52 12.90 -11.35 12.53
N GLY A 53 11.94 -10.79 13.29
CA GLY A 53 10.99 -11.59 14.06
C GLY A 53 10.12 -12.49 13.19
N ALA A 54 9.62 -11.98 12.06
CA ALA A 54 8.83 -12.76 11.11
C ALA A 54 9.65 -13.89 10.47
N ILE A 55 10.89 -13.62 10.07
CA ILE A 55 11.79 -14.64 9.51
C ILE A 55 12.10 -15.71 10.55
N LEU A 56 12.44 -15.34 11.78
CA LEU A 56 12.70 -16.27 12.87
C LEU A 56 11.48 -17.15 13.18
N ALA A 57 10.28 -16.54 13.22
CA ALA A 57 9.03 -17.26 13.43
C ALA A 57 8.77 -18.28 12.30
N ALA A 58 8.97 -17.90 11.05
CA ALA A 58 8.81 -18.78 9.89
C ALA A 58 9.80 -19.96 9.95
N ILE A 59 11.08 -19.70 10.26
CA ILE A 59 12.10 -20.75 10.43
C ILE A 59 11.71 -21.70 11.58
N LEU A 60 11.24 -21.16 12.71
CA LEU A 60 10.82 -21.98 13.84
C LEU A 60 9.67 -22.90 13.50
N LEU A 61 8.65 -22.39 12.77
CA LEU A 61 7.52 -23.19 12.31
C LEU A 61 7.94 -24.30 11.34
N LEU A 62 8.91 -24.02 10.45
CA LEU A 62 9.48 -25.03 9.54
C LEU A 62 10.23 -26.11 10.30
N VAL A 63 11.11 -25.73 11.25
CA VAL A 63 11.89 -26.68 12.07
C VAL A 63 10.99 -27.59 12.90
N LEU A 64 9.90 -27.03 13.46
CA LEU A 64 8.91 -27.76 14.21
C LEU A 64 7.93 -28.58 13.31
N LYS A 65 8.12 -28.48 11.98
CA LYS A 65 7.26 -29.13 10.99
C LYS A 65 5.76 -28.77 11.16
N SER A 66 5.49 -27.57 11.65
CA SER A 66 4.14 -26.99 11.75
C SER A 66 3.65 -26.49 10.41
N ILE A 67 4.56 -26.15 9.51
CA ILE A 67 4.29 -25.80 8.12
C ILE A 67 5.28 -26.55 7.23
N SER A 68 4.89 -26.84 6.00
CA SER A 68 5.76 -27.47 5.01
C SER A 68 6.45 -26.41 4.15
N MET A 69 7.55 -26.77 3.48
CA MET A 69 8.19 -25.88 2.51
C MET A 69 7.24 -25.52 1.35
N THR A 70 6.38 -26.43 0.97
CA THR A 70 5.36 -26.19 -0.07
C THR A 70 4.41 -25.07 0.35
N ASP A 71 3.89 -25.15 1.59
CA ASP A 71 2.99 -24.11 2.13
C ASP A 71 3.66 -22.73 2.17
N VAL A 72 4.97 -22.69 2.50
CA VAL A 72 5.74 -21.44 2.47
C VAL A 72 5.86 -20.87 1.07
N TYR A 73 6.15 -21.70 0.06
CA TYR A 73 6.25 -21.25 -1.32
C TYR A 73 4.90 -20.79 -1.89
N GLU A 74 3.82 -21.47 -1.53
CA GLU A 74 2.46 -21.11 -1.94
C GLU A 74 1.95 -19.84 -1.25
N ALA A 75 2.37 -19.58 -0.01
CA ALA A 75 2.03 -18.35 0.71
C ALA A 75 2.74 -17.10 0.15
N ILE A 76 3.83 -17.27 -0.62
CA ILE A 76 4.54 -16.16 -1.23
C ILE A 76 3.73 -15.58 -2.39
N ASN A 77 3.38 -14.31 -2.30
CA ASN A 77 2.74 -13.60 -3.41
C ASN A 77 3.80 -13.22 -4.48
N TRP A 78 4.20 -14.18 -5.29
CA TRP A 78 5.19 -14.00 -6.35
C TRP A 78 4.90 -12.83 -7.30
N PRO A 79 3.65 -12.60 -7.75
CA PRO A 79 3.30 -11.43 -8.55
C PRO A 79 3.72 -10.12 -7.92
N VAL A 80 3.54 -9.94 -6.60
CA VAL A 80 3.94 -8.73 -5.89
C VAL A 80 5.46 -8.59 -5.85
N ILE A 81 6.19 -9.67 -5.59
CA ILE A 81 7.66 -9.66 -5.58
C ILE A 81 8.22 -9.28 -6.95
N PHE A 82 7.71 -9.90 -8.03
CA PHE A 82 8.13 -9.56 -9.39
C PHE A 82 7.74 -8.13 -9.76
N LEU A 83 6.55 -7.67 -9.36
CA LEU A 83 6.12 -6.30 -9.59
C LEU A 83 7.09 -5.30 -8.94
N ILE A 84 7.47 -5.51 -7.68
CA ILE A 84 8.44 -4.67 -6.98
C ILE A 84 9.79 -4.69 -7.71
N ALA A 85 10.31 -5.88 -8.01
CA ALA A 85 11.60 -6.05 -8.69
C ALA A 85 11.66 -5.36 -10.05
N LEU A 86 10.55 -5.39 -10.81
CA LEU A 86 10.47 -4.77 -12.15
C LEU A 86 10.22 -3.26 -12.09
N LEU A 87 9.64 -2.75 -11.01
CA LEU A 87 9.38 -1.32 -10.85
C LEU A 87 10.58 -0.52 -10.33
N ILE A 88 11.52 -1.16 -9.62
CA ILE A 88 12.76 -0.51 -9.17
C ILE A 88 13.55 0.12 -10.34
N PRO A 89 13.79 -0.57 -11.46
CA PRO A 89 14.44 0.04 -12.63
C PRO A 89 13.69 1.24 -13.21
N ILE A 90 12.37 1.28 -13.11
CA ILE A 90 11.57 2.43 -13.56
C ILE A 90 11.86 3.66 -12.69
N GLY A 91 11.93 3.48 -11.36
CA GLY A 91 12.36 4.55 -10.45
C GLY A 91 13.74 5.10 -10.80
N THR A 92 14.71 4.20 -11.01
CA THR A 92 16.07 4.57 -11.45
C THR A 92 16.08 5.28 -12.81
N ALA A 93 15.23 4.84 -13.74
CA ALA A 93 15.09 5.50 -15.05
C ALA A 93 14.53 6.92 -14.89
N MET A 94 13.56 7.14 -14.00
CA MET A 94 13.03 8.49 -13.71
C MET A 94 14.11 9.43 -13.14
N GLU A 95 15.00 8.92 -12.29
CA GLU A 95 16.13 9.69 -11.79
C GLU A 95 17.15 9.98 -12.90
N ASN A 96 17.58 8.99 -13.66
CA ASN A 96 18.58 9.12 -14.71
C ASN A 96 18.11 9.99 -15.88
N THR A 97 16.83 9.98 -16.21
CA THR A 97 16.25 10.84 -17.26
C THR A 97 15.98 12.26 -16.82
N GLY A 98 16.09 12.55 -15.51
CA GLY A 98 15.73 13.84 -14.94
C GLY A 98 14.22 14.08 -14.83
N ALA A 99 13.37 13.11 -15.16
CA ALA A 99 11.92 13.25 -15.07
C ALA A 99 11.47 13.53 -13.63
N ALA A 100 12.06 12.84 -12.66
CA ALA A 100 11.77 13.05 -11.24
C ALA A 100 12.24 14.44 -10.77
N ASN A 101 13.40 14.92 -11.25
CA ASN A 101 13.88 16.27 -10.97
C ASN A 101 12.94 17.34 -11.53
N TYR A 102 12.51 17.18 -12.79
CA TYR A 102 11.57 18.10 -13.42
C TYR A 102 10.26 18.23 -12.66
N LEU A 103 9.68 17.12 -12.22
CA LEU A 103 8.46 17.11 -11.41
C LEU A 103 8.69 17.71 -10.02
N SER A 104 9.84 17.42 -9.40
CA SER A 104 10.23 18.00 -8.12
C SER A 104 10.35 19.52 -8.21
N ASP A 105 11.07 20.03 -9.20
CA ASP A 105 11.26 21.47 -9.41
C ASP A 105 9.94 22.18 -9.70
N PHE A 106 9.06 21.54 -10.49
CA PHE A 106 7.73 22.08 -10.75
C PHE A 106 6.90 22.25 -9.47
N ILE A 107 6.87 21.23 -8.62
CA ILE A 107 6.14 21.26 -7.34
C ILE A 107 6.76 22.30 -6.39
N LEU A 108 8.09 22.29 -6.25
CA LEU A 108 8.77 23.20 -5.33
C LEU A 108 8.69 24.65 -5.79
N ASN A 109 8.82 24.93 -7.07
CA ASN A 109 8.67 26.28 -7.61
C ASN A 109 7.26 26.82 -7.34
N TYR A 110 6.22 25.96 -7.54
CA TYR A 110 4.85 26.33 -7.22
C TYR A 110 4.67 26.64 -5.72
N VAL A 111 5.15 25.76 -4.85
CA VAL A 111 5.04 25.94 -3.39
C VAL A 111 5.90 27.11 -2.89
N ASN A 112 7.07 27.34 -3.47
CA ASN A 112 7.96 28.44 -3.08
C ASN A 112 7.45 29.82 -3.55
N SER A 113 6.68 29.88 -4.64
CA SER A 113 6.01 31.12 -5.07
C SER A 113 4.96 31.60 -4.06
N MET A 114 4.48 30.70 -3.19
CA MET A 114 3.61 31.05 -2.07
C MET A 114 4.46 31.61 -0.93
N ASN A 115 4.18 32.84 -0.46
CA ASN A 115 4.83 33.45 0.70
C ASN A 115 4.38 32.79 2.01
N LEU A 116 4.64 31.49 2.16
CA LEU A 116 4.26 30.68 3.30
C LEU A 116 5.46 30.31 4.16
N GLY A 117 5.24 30.14 5.46
CA GLY A 117 6.27 29.61 6.35
C GLY A 117 6.65 28.15 5.98
N PRO A 118 7.87 27.71 6.35
CA PRO A 118 8.41 26.41 5.92
C PRO A 118 7.52 25.21 6.26
N ILE A 119 6.90 25.21 7.44
CA ILE A 119 5.99 24.12 7.88
C ILE A 119 4.74 24.04 7.00
N LEU A 120 4.19 25.19 6.61
CA LEU A 120 3.04 25.22 5.70
C LEU A 120 3.44 24.73 4.31
N LYS A 121 4.63 25.05 3.84
CA LYS A 121 5.16 24.53 2.57
C LYS A 121 5.23 22.99 2.58
N ILE A 122 5.70 22.38 3.68
CA ILE A 122 5.72 20.92 3.83
C ILE A 122 4.30 20.35 3.70
N LYS A 123 3.30 20.94 4.38
CA LYS A 123 1.91 20.50 4.30
C LYS A 123 1.35 20.62 2.88
N TYR A 124 1.69 21.65 2.14
CA TYR A 124 1.30 21.79 0.74
C TYR A 124 1.95 20.73 -0.16
N VAL A 125 3.23 20.43 0.04
CA VAL A 125 3.91 19.35 -0.69
C VAL A 125 3.23 17.98 -0.39
N ILE A 126 2.94 17.69 0.88
CA ILE A 126 2.20 16.49 1.30
C ILE A 126 0.85 16.42 0.59
N SER A 127 0.11 17.53 0.57
CA SER A 127 -1.20 17.61 -0.08
C SER A 127 -1.11 17.34 -1.58
N ILE A 128 -0.13 17.91 -2.27
CA ILE A 128 0.09 17.71 -3.70
C ILE A 128 0.50 16.26 -4.00
N LEU A 129 1.43 15.70 -3.23
CA LEU A 129 1.87 14.32 -3.37
C LEU A 129 0.71 13.35 -3.16
N TYR A 130 -0.05 13.53 -2.09
CA TYR A 130 -1.24 12.72 -1.84
C TYR A 130 -2.23 12.80 -3.00
N PHE A 131 -2.50 14.03 -3.49
CA PHE A 131 -3.44 14.28 -4.59
C PHE A 131 -3.01 13.57 -5.87
N ILE A 132 -1.76 13.72 -6.30
CA ILE A 132 -1.23 13.06 -7.48
C ILE A 132 -1.30 11.53 -7.30
N THR A 133 -0.95 11.06 -6.11
CA THR A 133 -0.90 9.63 -5.81
C THR A 133 -2.29 8.99 -5.87
N PHE A 134 -3.30 9.58 -5.23
CA PHE A 134 -4.63 8.97 -5.24
C PHE A 134 -5.27 8.98 -6.62
N ILE A 135 -5.05 10.02 -7.43
CA ILE A 135 -5.53 10.06 -8.82
C ILE A 135 -4.87 8.94 -9.63
N THR A 136 -3.56 8.80 -9.52
CA THR A 136 -2.82 7.76 -10.25
C THR A 136 -3.25 6.36 -9.79
N SER A 137 -3.45 6.17 -8.47
CA SER A 137 -3.88 4.91 -7.87
C SER A 137 -5.32 4.50 -8.25
N ALA A 138 -6.14 5.44 -8.72
CA ALA A 138 -7.45 5.11 -9.25
C ALA A 138 -7.40 4.27 -10.54
N PHE A 139 -6.26 4.28 -11.26
CA PHE A 139 -6.08 3.60 -12.55
C PHE A 139 -5.01 2.51 -12.52
N ILE A 140 -4.05 2.60 -11.61
CA ILE A 140 -2.90 1.71 -11.49
C ILE A 140 -2.92 1.08 -10.09
N SER A 141 -2.33 -0.11 -9.92
CA SER A 141 -2.29 -0.78 -8.60
C SER A 141 -1.56 0.07 -7.55
N ASN A 142 -2.06 0.04 -6.32
CA ASN A 142 -1.53 0.81 -5.19
C ASN A 142 -0.03 0.61 -4.99
N ALA A 143 0.43 -0.65 -5.06
CA ALA A 143 1.84 -0.99 -4.93
C ALA A 143 2.69 -0.38 -6.05
N ALA A 144 2.22 -0.42 -7.31
CA ALA A 144 2.93 0.16 -8.44
C ALA A 144 3.07 1.67 -8.30
N VAL A 145 1.99 2.36 -7.93
CA VAL A 145 2.01 3.83 -7.73
C VAL A 145 2.95 4.22 -6.59
N ALA A 146 2.89 3.50 -5.46
CA ALA A 146 3.76 3.78 -4.33
C ALA A 146 5.24 3.65 -4.70
N ILE A 147 5.61 2.61 -5.46
CA ILE A 147 7.00 2.39 -5.86
C ILE A 147 7.46 3.43 -6.89
N ILE A 148 6.62 3.74 -7.89
CA ILE A 148 6.96 4.71 -8.95
C ILE A 148 7.14 6.13 -8.39
N LEU A 149 6.30 6.53 -7.43
CA LEU A 149 6.33 7.89 -6.88
C LEU A 149 7.29 8.04 -5.68
N SER A 150 7.78 6.95 -5.07
CA SER A 150 8.72 7.03 -3.94
C SER A 150 10.01 7.77 -4.25
N PRO A 151 10.68 7.59 -5.41
CA PRO A 151 11.85 8.38 -5.78
C PRO A 151 11.55 9.88 -5.85
N LEU A 152 10.37 10.27 -6.34
CA LEU A 152 9.94 11.67 -6.36
C LEU A 152 9.83 12.26 -4.95
N ALA A 153 9.29 11.51 -3.98
CA ALA A 153 9.20 11.95 -2.59
C ALA A 153 10.59 12.18 -1.96
N ILE A 154 11.53 11.29 -2.23
CA ILE A 154 12.91 11.39 -1.74
C ILE A 154 13.60 12.62 -2.34
N LEU A 155 13.49 12.83 -3.65
CA LEU A 155 14.06 13.99 -4.32
C LEU A 155 13.45 15.31 -3.83
N LEU A 156 12.13 15.37 -3.68
CA LEU A 156 11.43 16.53 -3.09
C LEU A 156 11.93 16.85 -1.69
N SER A 157 12.14 15.82 -0.86
CA SER A 157 12.68 16.01 0.48
C SER A 157 14.10 16.56 0.45
N ASN A 158 14.98 16.01 -0.35
CA ASN A 158 16.36 16.46 -0.49
C ASN A 158 16.41 17.93 -0.96
N HIS A 159 15.66 18.27 -2.01
CA HIS A 159 15.59 19.66 -2.50
C HIS A 159 14.98 20.60 -1.47
N PHE A 160 13.95 20.15 -0.75
CA PHE A 160 13.32 20.97 0.29
C PHE A 160 14.28 21.27 1.44
N GLN A 161 15.09 20.30 1.87
CA GLN A 161 16.12 20.49 2.91
C GLN A 161 17.23 21.46 2.45
N ILE A 162 17.67 21.36 1.18
CA ILE A 162 18.67 22.28 0.62
C ILE A 162 18.14 23.73 0.63
N LEU A 163 16.86 23.93 0.31
CA LEU A 163 16.23 25.25 0.26
C LEU A 163 15.89 25.82 1.65
N ASN A 164 15.79 24.97 2.66
CA ASN A 164 15.41 25.35 4.02
C ASN A 164 16.36 24.70 5.05
N PRO A 165 17.67 25.03 5.06
CA PRO A 165 18.65 24.38 5.94
C PRO A 165 18.42 24.68 7.42
N GLU A 166 17.62 25.68 7.75
CA GLU A 166 17.26 26.02 9.13
C GLU A 166 16.27 25.05 9.76
N LEU A 167 15.59 24.24 8.95
CA LEU A 167 14.66 23.23 9.41
C LEU A 167 15.42 21.95 9.77
N LEU A 168 15.50 21.65 11.06
CA LEU A 168 16.05 20.40 11.59
C LEU A 168 15.12 19.17 11.37
N ILE A 169 14.05 19.33 10.57
CA ILE A 169 13.05 18.29 10.32
C ILE A 169 13.30 17.67 8.94
N ASP A 170 13.49 16.36 8.92
CA ASP A 170 13.53 15.59 7.69
C ASP A 170 12.10 15.23 7.23
N PRO A 171 11.59 15.85 6.14
CA PRO A 171 10.24 15.59 5.66
C PRO A 171 10.11 14.28 4.87
N THR A 172 11.19 13.54 4.64
CA THR A 172 11.19 12.31 3.81
C THR A 172 10.11 11.31 4.23
N ARG A 173 10.02 11.04 5.53
CA ARG A 173 9.00 10.12 6.06
C ARG A 173 7.58 10.61 5.80
N ALA A 174 7.34 11.89 5.99
CA ALA A 174 6.01 12.47 5.76
C ALA A 174 5.62 12.41 4.29
N PHE A 175 6.55 12.69 3.36
CA PHE A 175 6.31 12.61 1.92
C PHE A 175 6.07 11.17 1.47
N LEU A 176 6.86 10.20 1.97
CA LEU A 176 6.64 8.79 1.67
C LEU A 176 5.29 8.28 2.25
N MET A 177 4.92 8.71 3.46
CA MET A 177 3.62 8.36 4.04
C MET A 177 2.47 8.97 3.23
N ALA A 178 2.60 10.19 2.72
CA ALA A 178 1.59 10.80 1.85
C ALA A 178 1.35 9.95 0.59
N ILE A 179 2.42 9.41 -0.01
CA ILE A 179 2.31 8.48 -1.14
C ILE A 179 1.64 7.16 -0.72
N CYS A 180 2.04 6.56 0.40
CA CYS A 180 1.45 5.31 0.86
C CYS A 180 -0.06 5.44 1.16
N PHE A 181 -0.45 6.51 1.85
CA PHE A 181 -1.86 6.78 2.15
C PHE A 181 -2.65 7.16 0.89
N GLY A 182 -2.07 8.00 0.02
CA GLY A 182 -2.69 8.35 -1.25
C GLY A 182 -2.89 7.14 -2.15
N ALA A 183 -1.89 6.25 -2.24
CA ALA A 183 -2.01 5.00 -2.99
C ALA A 183 -3.10 4.07 -2.42
N SER A 184 -3.27 4.04 -1.10
CA SER A 184 -4.30 3.23 -0.45
C SER A 184 -5.72 3.81 -0.57
N ALA A 185 -5.86 5.10 -0.93
CA ALA A 185 -7.14 5.79 -1.08
C ALA A 185 -7.81 5.58 -2.45
N SER A 186 -7.69 4.39 -3.04
CA SER A 186 -8.21 4.03 -4.36
C SER A 186 -9.70 3.63 -4.32
N PHE A 187 -10.56 4.47 -3.72
CA PHE A 187 -11.99 4.18 -3.58
C PHE A 187 -12.83 4.60 -4.80
N MET A 188 -12.32 5.50 -5.64
CA MET A 188 -13.08 6.15 -6.73
C MET A 188 -13.41 5.22 -7.89
N THR A 189 -12.65 4.13 -8.07
CA THR A 189 -12.83 3.25 -9.23
C THR A 189 -12.86 1.78 -8.82
N PRO A 190 -13.56 0.93 -9.58
CA PRO A 190 -13.53 -0.51 -9.34
C PRO A 190 -12.14 -1.11 -9.68
N ILE A 191 -11.34 -0.45 -10.53
CA ILE A 191 -10.07 -0.96 -11.03
C ILE A 191 -8.93 -0.71 -10.03
N GLY A 192 -9.01 0.39 -9.26
CA GLY A 192 -7.93 0.83 -8.38
C GLY A 192 -7.60 -0.14 -7.24
N TYR A 193 -8.56 -0.99 -6.85
CA TYR A 193 -8.35 -1.97 -5.79
C TYR A 193 -9.01 -3.31 -6.11
N GLN A 194 -8.29 -4.41 -5.84
CA GLN A 194 -8.75 -5.76 -6.20
C GLN A 194 -10.11 -6.12 -5.56
N THR A 195 -10.34 -5.72 -4.32
CA THR A 195 -11.61 -5.97 -3.62
C THR A 195 -12.78 -5.24 -4.30
N ASN A 196 -12.56 -4.01 -4.78
CA ASN A 196 -13.57 -3.26 -5.51
C ASN A 196 -13.95 -4.01 -6.81
N LEU A 197 -12.95 -4.55 -7.51
CA LEU A 197 -13.16 -5.32 -8.73
C LEU A 197 -13.93 -6.62 -8.46
N MET A 198 -13.65 -7.30 -7.34
CA MET A 198 -14.34 -8.55 -6.97
C MET A 198 -15.83 -8.35 -6.72
N VAL A 199 -16.22 -7.23 -6.12
CA VAL A 199 -17.64 -6.95 -5.84
C VAL A 199 -18.36 -6.26 -7.00
N PHE A 200 -17.62 -5.72 -7.96
CA PHE A 200 -18.17 -4.95 -9.08
C PHE A 200 -19.17 -5.77 -9.92
N GLY A 201 -18.80 -6.96 -10.34
CA GLY A 201 -19.65 -7.85 -11.14
C GLY A 201 -20.81 -8.45 -10.34
N PRO A 202 -20.55 -9.22 -9.26
CA PRO A 202 -21.57 -9.86 -8.45
C PRO A 202 -22.57 -8.88 -7.82
N GLY A 203 -22.09 -7.69 -7.40
CA GLY A 203 -22.93 -6.66 -6.79
C GLY A 203 -23.72 -5.81 -7.81
N GLN A 204 -23.59 -6.08 -9.12
CA GLN A 204 -24.21 -5.32 -10.20
C GLN A 204 -23.96 -3.80 -10.11
N TYR A 205 -22.84 -3.41 -9.49
CA TYR A 205 -22.42 -2.02 -9.39
C TYR A 205 -22.07 -1.45 -10.77
N LYS A 206 -22.32 -0.15 -10.93
CA LYS A 206 -21.86 0.62 -12.09
C LYS A 206 -20.62 1.42 -11.70
N PHE A 207 -19.79 1.75 -12.67
CA PHE A 207 -18.62 2.61 -12.45
C PHE A 207 -18.99 3.92 -11.72
N LYS A 208 -20.17 4.47 -12.06
CA LYS A 208 -20.70 5.70 -11.44
C LYS A 208 -20.92 5.56 -9.94
N ASP A 209 -21.28 4.37 -9.44
CA ASP A 209 -21.57 4.15 -8.03
C ASP A 209 -20.29 4.28 -7.20
N PHE A 210 -19.16 3.74 -7.70
CA PHE A 210 -17.85 3.94 -7.10
C PHE A 210 -17.44 5.41 -7.09
N LEU A 211 -17.73 6.13 -8.15
CA LEU A 211 -17.37 7.54 -8.26
C LEU A 211 -18.20 8.41 -7.29
N VAL A 212 -19.49 8.14 -7.18
CA VAL A 212 -20.40 8.90 -6.29
C VAL A 212 -20.06 8.69 -4.81
N VAL A 213 -19.69 7.50 -4.42
CA VAL A 213 -19.36 7.18 -3.00
C VAL A 213 -17.87 7.33 -2.73
N GLY A 214 -17.03 6.83 -3.62
CA GLY A 214 -15.58 6.78 -3.44
C GLY A 214 -14.91 8.15 -3.56
N LEU A 215 -15.35 9.02 -4.48
CA LEU A 215 -14.71 10.33 -4.66
C LEU A 215 -14.87 11.24 -3.42
N PRO A 216 -16.08 11.43 -2.83
CA PRO A 216 -16.21 12.18 -1.60
C PRO A 216 -15.36 11.60 -0.45
N LEU A 217 -15.34 10.27 -0.32
CA LEU A 217 -14.55 9.59 0.68
C LEU A 217 -13.05 9.87 0.50
N THR A 218 -12.55 9.73 -0.73
CA THR A 218 -11.15 10.03 -1.06
C THR A 218 -10.78 11.49 -0.76
N ILE A 219 -11.68 12.44 -1.07
CA ILE A 219 -11.46 13.85 -0.76
C ILE A 219 -11.40 14.08 0.76
N ILE A 220 -12.27 13.46 1.54
CA ILE A 220 -12.24 13.55 3.00
C ILE A 220 -10.89 13.05 3.54
N PHE A 221 -10.43 11.88 3.10
CA PHE A 221 -9.13 11.35 3.51
C PHE A 221 -7.97 12.23 3.08
N TRP A 222 -8.02 12.79 1.87
CA TRP A 222 -7.03 13.76 1.40
C TRP A 222 -6.96 15.00 2.30
N LEU A 223 -8.10 15.58 2.65
CA LEU A 223 -8.14 16.76 3.52
C LEU A 223 -7.61 16.44 4.93
N ILE A 224 -8.00 15.31 5.50
CA ILE A 224 -7.51 14.88 6.81
C ILE A 224 -5.98 14.67 6.77
N ALA A 225 -5.47 13.92 5.80
CA ALA A 225 -4.04 13.65 5.67
C ALA A 225 -3.20 14.89 5.36
N SER A 226 -3.79 15.90 4.70
CA SER A 226 -3.10 17.17 4.39
C SER A 226 -3.07 18.13 5.58
N TYR A 227 -4.03 18.01 6.49
CA TYR A 227 -4.12 18.89 7.66
C TYR A 227 -3.17 18.43 8.78
N TYR A 228 -3.09 17.11 9.01
CA TYR A 228 -2.24 16.51 10.04
C TYR A 228 -0.80 16.37 9.59
#